data_3cb4ad48112fe36adec7692547eb8fb8
#
_entry.id   3cb4ad48112fe36adec7692547eb8fb8
#
_cell.length_a   1.000
_cell.length_b   1.000
_cell.length_c   1.000
_cell.angle_alpha   90.00
_cell.angle_beta   90.00
_cell.angle_gamma   90.00
#
_symmetry.space_group_name_H-M   'P 1'
#
loop_
_entity.id
_entity.type
_entity.pdbx_description
1 polymer ?
#
loop_
_entity_poly.entity_id
_entity_poly.type
_entity_poly.pdbx_seq_one_letter_code
_entity_poly.pdbx_strand_id
1 'polypeptide(L)'
;MVEGSDQGFVARLTDVAATDRAIRRPSGLWPGQNHRKLHLTTFQSDGFRGRPGHSPDRIRINRERTNNDVTVETNVITIIVLVPSAYLLGTFPSAVLIARSRGIDITTSGSGNPGASNVGRLLGRKLGVLVFVLDGLKGAVAVAVGYTISGHAGALALACAAVVGHVFPVTRGFKGGKGVATAGGSVIALYPVIGAAMTALWLITAKLTKKASLGSLAIAVGFPIAQAVSGRPWGEIVTGAALCAFVIWRHLPNLKRLVQGDELSLKKNS
;
A
#
# COMPACT_ATOMS: atom_id res chain seq x y z
N MET A 1 -17.73 -61.59 41.77
CA MET A 1 -17.27 -62.17 40.52
C MET A 1 -17.84 -61.22 39.44
N VAL A 2 -17.07 -60.51 38.71
CA VAL A 2 -15.79 -60.67 38.01
C VAL A 2 -15.10 -59.33 37.93
N GLU A 3 -13.84 -59.30 38.28
CA GLU A 3 -12.84 -58.30 37.99
C GLU A 3 -12.45 -58.34 36.50
N GLY A 4 -12.01 -57.20 35.98
CA GLY A 4 -11.25 -57.10 34.75
C GLY A 4 -11.79 -55.95 33.90
N SER A 5 -11.08 -54.96 33.49
CA SER A 5 -9.64 -54.64 33.52
C SER A 5 -9.51 -53.21 32.97
N ASP A 6 -8.98 -52.36 33.79
CA ASP A 6 -8.75 -50.93 33.53
C ASP A 6 -7.33 -50.75 32.98
N GLN A 7 -7.01 -51.38 31.86
CA GLN A 7 -5.70 -51.26 31.20
C GLN A 7 -5.76 -50.81 29.73
N GLY A 8 -6.94 -50.46 29.20
CA GLY A 8 -7.10 -50.07 27.81
C GLY A 8 -7.07 -48.54 27.55
N PHE A 9 -7.07 -47.73 28.60
CA PHE A 9 -7.21 -46.26 28.43
C PHE A 9 -5.89 -45.49 28.46
N VAL A 10 -4.85 -46.03 29.05
CA VAL A 10 -3.54 -45.35 29.17
C VAL A 10 -2.68 -45.52 27.90
N ALA A 11 -2.92 -46.56 27.11
CA ALA A 11 -2.15 -46.81 25.88
C ALA A 11 -2.56 -45.97 24.66
N ARG A 12 -3.63 -45.19 24.74
CA ARG A 12 -4.09 -44.32 23.62
C ARG A 12 -3.69 -42.86 23.71
N LEU A 13 -3.02 -42.46 24.77
CA LEU A 13 -2.55 -41.06 24.93
C LEU A 13 -1.08 -40.86 24.56
N THR A 14 -0.32 -41.92 24.31
CA THR A 14 1.07 -41.83 23.89
C THR A 14 1.27 -41.80 22.36
N ASP A 15 0.26 -42.17 21.57
CA ASP A 15 0.36 -42.18 20.08
C ASP A 15 -0.07 -40.89 19.38
N VAL A 16 -0.60 -39.90 20.11
CA VAL A 16 -0.97 -38.60 19.52
C VAL A 16 0.22 -37.66 19.48
N ALA A 17 1.32 -37.94 20.18
CA ALA A 17 2.51 -37.10 20.19
C ALA A 17 3.55 -37.42 19.08
N ALA A 18 3.32 -38.44 18.25
CA ALA A 18 4.29 -38.91 17.25
C ALA A 18 3.92 -38.57 15.79
N THR A 19 2.76 -37.96 15.54
CA THR A 19 2.30 -37.67 14.16
C THR A 19 2.44 -36.22 13.74
N ASP A 20 3.12 -35.37 14.50
CA ASP A 20 3.31 -33.93 14.15
C ASP A 20 4.68 -33.62 13.50
N ARG A 21 5.18 -34.57 12.69
CA ARG A 21 6.44 -34.40 11.95
C ARG A 21 6.31 -34.70 10.46
N ALA A 22 5.38 -34.12 9.77
CA ALA A 22 5.41 -34.09 8.28
C ALA A 22 4.43 -33.07 7.67
N ILE A 23 4.43 -31.83 8.12
CA ILE A 23 3.89 -30.75 7.29
C ILE A 23 5.08 -30.02 6.66
N ARG A 24 5.39 -30.40 5.42
CA ARG A 24 6.34 -29.68 4.56
C ARG A 24 5.81 -28.25 4.39
N ARG A 25 6.60 -27.28 4.91
CA ARG A 25 6.40 -25.87 4.61
C ARG A 25 6.74 -25.63 3.14
N PRO A 26 5.92 -24.94 2.36
CA PRO A 26 6.30 -24.51 1.03
C PRO A 26 7.45 -23.50 1.13
N SER A 27 8.52 -23.77 0.40
CA SER A 27 9.66 -22.89 0.20
C SER A 27 9.25 -21.73 -0.69
N GLY A 28 8.91 -20.61 -0.10
CA GLY A 28 8.58 -19.35 -0.79
C GLY A 28 8.97 -18.18 0.09
N LEU A 29 10.26 -18.10 0.45
CA LEU A 29 10.80 -16.93 1.15
C LEU A 29 11.21 -15.90 0.10
N TRP A 30 10.56 -14.73 0.11
CA TRP A 30 11.01 -13.53 -0.55
C TRP A 30 12.33 -13.06 0.08
N PRO A 31 13.36 -12.63 -0.70
CA PRO A 31 14.58 -12.10 -0.14
C PRO A 31 14.29 -10.76 0.54
N GLY A 32 14.48 -10.69 1.85
CA GLY A 32 14.37 -9.44 2.61
C GLY A 32 13.81 -9.53 4.02
N GLN A 33 13.29 -10.67 4.47
CA GLN A 33 12.89 -10.80 5.87
C GLN A 33 14.03 -11.39 6.71
N ASN A 34 14.82 -10.51 7.32
CA ASN A 34 15.72 -10.89 8.39
C ASN A 34 14.92 -11.27 9.65
N HIS A 35 14.46 -12.52 9.72
CA HIS A 35 14.08 -13.12 11.00
C HIS A 35 15.37 -13.33 11.81
N ARG A 36 15.65 -12.42 12.76
CA ARG A 36 16.67 -12.67 13.78
C ARG A 36 16.26 -13.91 14.58
N LYS A 37 16.91 -15.03 14.27
CA LYS A 37 16.93 -16.18 15.20
C LYS A 37 17.66 -15.69 16.43
N LEU A 38 16.98 -15.70 17.58
CA LEU A 38 17.63 -15.65 18.89
C LEU A 38 18.38 -16.99 19.03
N HIS A 39 19.66 -16.97 18.70
CA HIS A 39 20.57 -18.04 19.10
C HIS A 39 20.88 -17.82 20.58
N LEU A 40 20.21 -18.58 21.45
CA LEU A 40 20.68 -18.82 22.81
C LEU A 40 21.91 -19.72 22.69
N THR A 41 23.08 -19.14 22.54
CA THR A 41 24.36 -19.83 22.73
C THR A 41 24.57 -19.93 24.21
N THR A 42 24.45 -21.18 24.73
CA THR A 42 24.91 -21.53 26.07
C THR A 42 26.43 -21.35 26.09
N PHE A 43 26.89 -20.33 26.78
CA PHE A 43 28.31 -20.08 26.94
C PHE A 43 28.78 -20.84 28.13
N GLN A 44 29.65 -21.85 27.91
CA GLN A 44 30.37 -22.57 28.95
C GLN A 44 31.42 -21.63 29.52
N SER A 45 31.33 -21.34 30.82
CA SER A 45 32.22 -20.45 31.54
C SER A 45 33.53 -21.13 31.86
N ASP A 46 34.52 -20.96 31.01
CA ASP A 46 35.91 -21.21 31.41
C ASP A 46 36.51 -19.93 32.01
N GLY A 47 36.82 -20.06 33.28
CA GLY A 47 37.59 -19.29 34.24
C GLY A 47 38.25 -17.96 33.75
N PHE A 48 37.55 -16.85 33.80
CA PHE A 48 38.16 -15.54 33.82
C PHE A 48 37.83 -14.80 35.11
N ARG A 49 38.79 -14.75 36.04
CA ARG A 49 38.72 -13.89 37.23
C ARG A 49 39.01 -12.44 36.78
N GLY A 50 38.02 -11.71 36.37
CA GLY A 50 38.06 -10.30 36.08
C GLY A 50 37.35 -9.47 37.16
N ARG A 51 37.84 -8.30 37.48
CA ARG A 51 37.36 -7.35 38.50
C ARG A 51 35.86 -7.10 38.44
N PRO A 52 35.16 -6.96 39.58
CA PRO A 52 33.70 -6.71 39.58
C PRO A 52 33.43 -5.30 39.06
N GLY A 53 32.72 -5.19 37.94
CA GLY A 53 32.20 -3.90 37.48
C GLY A 53 31.95 -3.71 35.98
N HIS A 54 32.62 -4.44 35.10
CA HIS A 54 32.44 -4.24 33.66
C HIS A 54 32.19 -5.59 32.97
N SER A 55 30.93 -5.93 32.76
CA SER A 55 30.56 -7.02 31.86
C SER A 55 30.65 -6.50 30.42
N PRO A 56 31.46 -7.14 29.55
CA PRO A 56 31.54 -6.80 28.12
C PRO A 56 30.17 -6.87 27.43
N ASP A 57 29.30 -7.72 27.94
CA ASP A 57 27.95 -7.92 27.40
C ASP A 57 27.03 -6.68 27.61
N ARG A 58 27.18 -5.96 28.75
CA ARG A 58 26.42 -4.70 28.98
C ARG A 58 26.83 -3.60 28.00
N ILE A 59 28.11 -3.52 27.66
CA ILE A 59 28.63 -2.53 26.72
C ILE A 59 28.14 -2.85 25.31
N ARG A 60 28.10 -4.14 24.95
CA ARG A 60 27.63 -4.58 23.62
C ARG A 60 26.13 -4.36 23.46
N ILE A 61 25.32 -4.72 24.45
CA ILE A 61 23.86 -4.52 24.44
C ILE A 61 23.51 -3.04 24.37
N ASN A 62 24.21 -2.18 25.12
CA ASN A 62 23.97 -0.76 25.08
C ASN A 62 24.38 -0.13 23.74
N ARG A 63 25.46 -0.61 23.13
CA ARG A 63 25.91 -0.11 21.82
C ARG A 63 24.97 -0.51 20.68
N GLU A 64 24.43 -1.73 20.73
CA GLU A 64 23.44 -2.17 19.74
C GLU A 64 22.09 -1.44 19.91
N ARG A 65 21.69 -1.16 21.15
CA ARG A 65 20.49 -0.40 21.47
C ARG A 65 20.61 1.06 21.00
N THR A 66 21.70 1.74 21.33
CA THR A 66 21.94 3.12 20.88
C THR A 66 22.04 3.24 19.36
N ASN A 67 22.69 2.31 18.68
CA ASN A 67 22.73 2.32 17.20
C ASN A 67 21.36 2.10 16.56
N ASN A 68 20.53 1.22 17.13
CA ASN A 68 19.17 0.99 16.63
C ASN A 68 18.28 2.22 16.88
N ASP A 69 18.38 2.86 18.04
CA ASP A 69 17.59 4.04 18.39
C ASP A 69 17.96 5.23 17.49
N VAL A 70 19.26 5.48 17.26
CA VAL A 70 19.75 6.52 16.33
C VAL A 70 19.29 6.28 14.89
N THR A 71 19.33 5.04 14.40
CA THR A 71 18.88 4.73 13.05
C THR A 71 17.37 4.89 12.89
N VAL A 72 16.58 4.50 13.89
CA VAL A 72 15.12 4.68 13.87
C VAL A 72 14.76 6.16 13.88
N GLU A 73 15.37 6.96 14.75
CA GLU A 73 15.15 8.42 14.83
C GLU A 73 15.53 9.12 13.53
N THR A 74 16.68 8.79 12.94
CA THR A 74 17.13 9.37 11.66
C THR A 74 16.15 9.05 10.55
N ASN A 75 15.66 7.81 10.48
CA ASN A 75 14.66 7.42 9.48
C ASN A 75 13.33 8.15 9.65
N VAL A 76 12.86 8.31 10.87
CA VAL A 76 11.61 9.05 11.17
C VAL A 76 11.72 10.51 10.78
N ILE A 77 12.80 11.20 11.18
CA ILE A 77 13.04 12.59 10.81
C ILE A 77 13.11 12.75 9.29
N THR A 78 13.83 11.85 8.61
CA THR A 78 13.95 11.88 7.14
C THR A 78 12.59 11.71 6.46
N ILE A 79 11.72 10.81 6.95
CA ILE A 79 10.37 10.64 6.43
C ILE A 79 9.52 11.89 6.65
N ILE A 80 9.59 12.50 7.83
CA ILE A 80 8.85 13.73 8.12
C ILE A 80 9.25 14.86 7.17
N VAL A 81 10.55 15.00 6.84
CA VAL A 81 11.02 15.99 5.87
C VAL A 81 10.57 15.67 4.44
N LEU A 82 10.51 14.39 4.06
CA LEU A 82 10.13 13.98 2.71
C LEU A 82 8.62 13.95 2.45
N VAL A 83 7.78 13.87 3.49
CA VAL A 83 6.32 13.92 3.35
C VAL A 83 5.85 15.17 2.61
N PRO A 84 6.31 16.41 2.95
CA PRO A 84 5.98 17.61 2.18
C PRO A 84 6.44 17.53 0.72
N SER A 85 7.62 16.95 0.45
CA SER A 85 8.14 16.79 -0.92
C SER A 85 7.28 15.82 -1.75
N ALA A 86 6.88 14.70 -1.17
CA ALA A 86 5.97 13.74 -1.81
C ALA A 86 4.58 14.35 -2.03
N TYR A 87 4.08 15.13 -1.08
CA TYR A 87 2.85 15.89 -1.25
C TYR A 87 2.97 16.88 -2.42
N LEU A 88 4.05 17.66 -2.51
CA LEU A 88 4.30 18.60 -3.61
C LEU A 88 4.41 17.87 -4.95
N LEU A 89 5.10 16.73 -5.03
CA LEU A 89 5.10 15.85 -6.20
C LEU A 89 3.68 15.47 -6.62
N GLY A 90 2.84 15.11 -5.65
CA GLY A 90 1.43 14.83 -5.86
C GLY A 90 0.65 15.98 -6.49
N THR A 91 0.99 17.24 -6.15
CA THR A 91 0.30 18.44 -6.66
C THR A 91 0.54 18.73 -8.15
N PHE A 92 1.49 18.05 -8.79
CA PHE A 92 1.81 18.26 -10.20
C PHE A 92 0.57 18.11 -11.10
N PRO A 93 0.19 19.15 -11.85
CA PRO A 93 -1.13 19.26 -12.49
C PRO A 93 -1.19 18.67 -13.90
N SER A 94 -0.81 17.39 -14.09
CA SER A 94 -0.71 16.73 -15.41
C SER A 94 -1.96 16.92 -16.29
N ALA A 95 -3.15 16.70 -15.76
CA ALA A 95 -4.41 16.85 -16.49
C ALA A 95 -4.67 18.31 -16.91
N VAL A 96 -4.36 19.27 -16.02
CA VAL A 96 -4.55 20.69 -16.29
C VAL A 96 -3.60 21.19 -17.36
N LEU A 97 -2.33 20.80 -17.28
CA LEU A 97 -1.32 21.18 -18.27
C LEU A 97 -1.65 20.64 -19.67
N ILE A 98 -2.02 19.36 -19.75
CA ILE A 98 -2.40 18.73 -21.02
C ILE A 98 -3.68 19.34 -21.59
N ALA A 99 -4.68 19.64 -20.75
CA ALA A 99 -5.91 20.27 -21.24
C ALA A 99 -5.67 21.70 -21.71
N ARG A 100 -4.92 22.51 -20.96
CA ARG A 100 -4.56 23.88 -21.34
C ARG A 100 -3.75 23.96 -22.62
N SER A 101 -2.83 23.02 -22.88
CA SER A 101 -2.10 22.96 -24.16
C SER A 101 -3.01 22.68 -25.35
N ARG A 102 -4.27 22.35 -25.14
CA ARG A 102 -5.32 22.15 -26.15
C ARG A 102 -6.44 23.20 -26.05
N GLY A 103 -6.20 24.31 -25.34
CA GLY A 103 -7.16 25.41 -25.20
C GLY A 103 -8.38 25.09 -24.33
N ILE A 104 -8.34 24.01 -23.50
CA ILE A 104 -9.48 23.58 -22.66
C ILE A 104 -9.18 23.82 -21.19
N ASP A 105 -10.12 24.45 -20.48
CA ASP A 105 -10.14 24.44 -19.02
C ASP A 105 -10.86 23.17 -18.52
N ILE A 106 -10.08 22.19 -18.05
CA ILE A 106 -10.59 20.90 -17.57
C ILE A 106 -11.43 21.02 -16.30
N THR A 107 -11.32 22.15 -15.57
CA THR A 107 -12.00 22.35 -14.29
C THR A 107 -13.44 22.82 -14.47
N THR A 108 -13.76 23.36 -15.63
CA THR A 108 -15.10 23.83 -16.02
C THR A 108 -15.73 22.95 -17.10
N SER A 109 -14.94 22.08 -17.75
CA SER A 109 -15.38 21.26 -18.89
C SER A 109 -15.63 19.82 -18.50
N GLY A 110 -16.62 19.17 -19.14
CA GLY A 110 -17.01 17.77 -18.92
C GLY A 110 -17.47 17.53 -17.48
N SER A 111 -16.76 16.69 -16.73
CA SER A 111 -17.08 16.44 -15.31
C SER A 111 -16.53 17.50 -14.35
N GLY A 112 -15.77 18.45 -14.82
CA GLY A 112 -15.03 19.43 -14.01
C GLY A 112 -13.87 18.82 -13.19
N ASN A 113 -13.66 17.49 -13.24
CA ASN A 113 -12.61 16.85 -12.49
C ASN A 113 -11.29 16.83 -13.29
N PRO A 114 -10.16 17.34 -12.75
CA PRO A 114 -8.87 17.34 -13.45
C PRO A 114 -8.18 15.97 -13.33
N GLY A 115 -8.64 15.00 -14.12
CA GLY A 115 -8.09 13.65 -14.14
C GLY A 115 -8.24 12.92 -15.47
N ALA A 116 -7.57 11.80 -15.59
CA ALA A 116 -7.43 10.99 -16.83
C ALA A 116 -8.76 10.71 -17.54
N SER A 117 -9.80 10.33 -16.81
CA SER A 117 -11.11 9.99 -17.40
C SER A 117 -11.79 11.20 -18.03
N ASN A 118 -11.64 12.39 -17.46
CA ASN A 118 -12.22 13.62 -18.03
C ASN A 118 -11.42 14.08 -19.26
N VAL A 119 -10.10 14.07 -19.18
CA VAL A 119 -9.23 14.33 -20.35
C VAL A 119 -9.53 13.35 -21.47
N GLY A 120 -9.68 12.06 -21.16
CA GLY A 120 -10.00 11.04 -22.16
C GLY A 120 -11.33 11.26 -22.88
N ARG A 121 -12.36 11.79 -22.19
CA ARG A 121 -13.65 12.15 -22.80
C ARG A 121 -13.54 13.37 -23.72
N LEU A 122 -12.86 14.41 -23.28
CA LEU A 122 -12.81 15.70 -23.99
C LEU A 122 -11.77 15.71 -25.10
N LEU A 123 -10.59 15.13 -24.85
CA LEU A 123 -9.42 15.24 -25.71
C LEU A 123 -8.99 13.90 -26.35
N GLY A 124 -9.72 12.84 -26.06
CA GLY A 124 -9.47 11.52 -26.62
C GLY A 124 -8.59 10.62 -25.76
N ARG A 125 -8.71 9.31 -26.05
CA ARG A 125 -8.15 8.21 -25.23
C ARG A 125 -6.64 8.33 -25.03
N LYS A 126 -5.88 8.73 -26.05
CA LYS A 126 -4.41 8.83 -25.98
C LYS A 126 -3.96 9.81 -24.88
N LEU A 127 -4.57 11.00 -24.84
CA LEU A 127 -4.24 12.01 -23.82
C LEU A 127 -4.77 11.62 -22.44
N GLY A 128 -5.91 10.95 -22.37
CA GLY A 128 -6.40 10.37 -21.11
C GLY A 128 -5.43 9.33 -20.52
N VAL A 129 -4.89 8.44 -21.36
CA VAL A 129 -3.87 7.46 -20.95
C VAL A 129 -2.57 8.16 -20.51
N LEU A 130 -2.14 9.19 -21.25
CA LEU A 130 -0.95 9.96 -20.85
C LEU A 130 -1.10 10.59 -19.46
N VAL A 131 -2.25 11.21 -19.18
CA VAL A 131 -2.55 11.74 -17.84
C VAL A 131 -2.56 10.63 -16.79
N PHE A 132 -3.16 9.48 -17.10
CA PHE A 132 -3.19 8.32 -16.19
C PHE A 132 -1.78 7.84 -15.83
N VAL A 133 -0.90 7.73 -16.82
CA VAL A 133 0.50 7.33 -16.62
C VAL A 133 1.25 8.37 -15.78
N LEU A 134 1.15 9.66 -16.14
CA LEU A 134 1.82 10.72 -15.38
C LEU A 134 1.34 10.82 -13.93
N ASP A 135 0.04 10.66 -13.70
CA ASP A 135 -0.52 10.64 -12.35
C ASP A 135 -0.14 9.38 -11.58
N GLY A 136 -0.02 8.23 -12.25
CA GLY A 136 0.48 6.98 -11.65
C GLY A 136 1.95 7.06 -11.29
N LEU A 137 2.77 7.64 -12.15
CA LEU A 137 4.21 7.82 -11.91
C LEU A 137 4.49 8.65 -10.66
N LYS A 138 3.69 9.66 -10.34
CA LYS A 138 3.84 10.43 -9.08
C LYS A 138 3.77 9.52 -7.85
N GLY A 139 2.81 8.61 -7.83
CA GLY A 139 2.67 7.64 -6.75
C GLY A 139 3.80 6.61 -6.72
N ALA A 140 4.18 6.08 -7.88
CA ALA A 140 5.26 5.10 -7.98
C ALA A 140 6.62 5.68 -7.55
N VAL A 141 6.93 6.92 -7.94
CA VAL A 141 8.15 7.64 -7.52
C VAL A 141 8.16 7.88 -6.02
N ALA A 142 7.02 8.33 -5.44
CA ALA A 142 6.90 8.52 -4.01
C ALA A 142 7.17 7.21 -3.24
N VAL A 143 6.63 6.09 -3.71
CA VAL A 143 6.89 4.75 -3.17
C VAL A 143 8.36 4.37 -3.27
N ALA A 144 8.98 4.53 -4.44
CA ALA A 144 10.38 4.19 -4.65
C ALA A 144 11.30 4.96 -3.69
N VAL A 145 11.11 6.28 -3.59
CA VAL A 145 11.88 7.13 -2.65
C VAL A 145 11.64 6.70 -1.20
N GLY A 146 10.40 6.51 -0.79
CA GLY A 146 10.08 6.11 0.58
C GLY A 146 10.65 4.74 0.95
N TYR A 147 10.63 3.80 -0.01
CA TYR A 147 11.16 2.45 0.19
C TYR A 147 12.67 2.44 0.40
N THR A 148 13.44 3.25 -0.35
CA THR A 148 14.90 3.33 -0.20
C THR A 148 15.33 3.91 1.14
N ILE A 149 14.49 4.75 1.78
CA ILE A 149 14.83 5.48 3.00
C ILE A 149 14.41 4.71 4.26
N SER A 150 13.19 4.20 4.29
CA SER A 150 12.63 3.54 5.47
C SER A 150 11.80 2.30 5.14
N GLY A 151 12.17 1.62 4.06
CA GLY A 151 11.49 0.40 3.63
C GLY A 151 10.00 0.62 3.39
N HIS A 152 9.22 -0.38 3.76
CA HIS A 152 7.78 -0.40 3.45
C HIS A 152 6.98 0.70 4.14
N ALA A 153 7.34 1.06 5.39
CA ALA A 153 6.66 2.13 6.14
C ALA A 153 6.85 3.50 5.48
N GLY A 154 8.09 3.81 5.04
CA GLY A 154 8.39 5.02 4.29
C GLY A 154 7.66 5.08 2.97
N ALA A 155 7.62 3.98 2.24
CA ALA A 155 6.90 3.87 0.98
C ALA A 155 5.40 4.15 1.15
N LEU A 156 4.75 3.59 2.18
CA LEU A 156 3.34 3.87 2.50
C LEU A 156 3.10 5.33 2.87
N ALA A 157 3.96 5.91 3.72
CA ALA A 157 3.82 7.30 4.14
C ALA A 157 3.91 8.27 2.96
N LEU A 158 4.92 8.10 2.08
CA LEU A 158 5.11 8.99 0.93
C LEU A 158 4.05 8.75 -0.16
N ALA A 159 3.57 7.50 -0.33
CA ALA A 159 2.44 7.20 -1.21
C ALA A 159 1.17 7.95 -0.77
N CYS A 160 0.82 7.90 0.52
CA CYS A 160 -0.32 8.63 1.07
C CYS A 160 -0.17 10.14 0.85
N ALA A 161 1.02 10.69 1.10
CA ALA A 161 1.30 12.12 0.88
C ALA A 161 1.11 12.52 -0.59
N ALA A 162 1.61 11.73 -1.54
CA ALA A 162 1.44 11.98 -2.97
C ALA A 162 -0.03 11.91 -3.41
N VAL A 163 -0.81 10.97 -2.87
CA VAL A 163 -2.26 10.89 -3.15
C VAL A 163 -3.01 12.08 -2.58
N VAL A 164 -2.70 12.50 -1.35
CA VAL A 164 -3.29 13.70 -0.72
C VAL A 164 -2.92 14.94 -1.55
N GLY A 165 -1.67 15.09 -1.99
CA GLY A 165 -1.21 16.18 -2.86
C GLY A 165 -1.95 16.23 -4.21
N HIS A 166 -2.22 15.07 -4.80
CA HIS A 166 -3.02 15.00 -6.02
C HIS A 166 -4.48 15.43 -5.81
N VAL A 167 -5.06 15.07 -4.67
CA VAL A 167 -6.48 15.37 -4.36
C VAL A 167 -6.68 16.78 -3.85
N PHE A 168 -5.77 17.26 -3.02
CA PHE A 168 -5.79 18.58 -2.40
C PHE A 168 -4.52 19.39 -2.73
N PRO A 169 -4.27 19.73 -3.99
CA PRO A 169 -3.07 20.48 -4.35
C PRO A 169 -3.15 21.93 -3.85
N VAL A 170 -2.22 22.32 -2.98
CA VAL A 170 -2.08 23.72 -2.50
C VAL A 170 -1.92 24.69 -3.67
N THR A 171 -1.22 24.27 -4.73
CA THR A 171 -0.97 25.05 -5.95
C THR A 171 -2.23 25.42 -6.73
N ARG A 172 -3.39 24.84 -6.39
CA ARG A 172 -4.67 25.04 -7.07
C ARG A 172 -5.83 25.24 -6.09
N GLY A 173 -5.59 25.85 -4.94
CA GLY A 173 -6.61 26.12 -3.92
C GLY A 173 -7.30 24.82 -3.46
N PHE A 174 -6.56 23.73 -3.33
CA PHE A 174 -7.02 22.42 -2.88
C PHE A 174 -8.08 21.73 -3.77
N LYS A 175 -8.20 22.16 -5.04
CA LYS A 175 -9.13 21.61 -6.03
C LYS A 175 -8.40 20.65 -6.99
N GLY A 176 -8.25 19.39 -6.55
CA GLY A 176 -7.54 18.34 -7.27
C GLY A 176 -8.41 17.26 -7.89
N GLY A 177 -7.75 16.17 -8.30
CA GLY A 177 -8.39 14.97 -8.83
C GLY A 177 -9.01 14.07 -7.75
N LYS A 178 -9.18 12.79 -8.07
CA LYS A 178 -9.76 11.78 -7.13
C LYS A 178 -8.74 10.83 -6.54
N GLY A 179 -7.48 10.90 -6.97
CA GLY A 179 -6.39 10.10 -6.42
C GLY A 179 -6.24 8.71 -7.02
N VAL A 180 -7.17 8.22 -7.86
CA VAL A 180 -7.19 6.82 -8.34
C VAL A 180 -5.93 6.44 -9.09
N ALA A 181 -5.47 7.24 -10.04
CA ALA A 181 -4.27 6.93 -10.83
C ALA A 181 -3.01 6.97 -9.97
N THR A 182 -2.89 7.98 -9.09
CA THR A 182 -1.75 8.11 -8.17
C THR A 182 -1.71 6.98 -7.16
N ALA A 183 -2.85 6.63 -6.56
CA ALA A 183 -2.96 5.46 -5.69
C ALA A 183 -2.67 4.14 -6.45
N GLY A 184 -3.19 4.00 -7.68
CA GLY A 184 -2.93 2.84 -8.52
C GLY A 184 -1.44 2.64 -8.81
N GLY A 185 -0.72 3.72 -9.17
CA GLY A 185 0.72 3.68 -9.38
C GLY A 185 1.48 3.32 -8.09
N SER A 186 1.05 3.84 -6.94
CA SER A 186 1.61 3.48 -5.64
C SER A 186 1.38 1.99 -5.31
N VAL A 187 0.16 1.48 -5.56
CA VAL A 187 -0.18 0.07 -5.30
C VAL A 187 0.62 -0.86 -6.21
N ILE A 188 0.79 -0.52 -7.50
CA ILE A 188 1.61 -1.32 -8.43
C ILE A 188 3.07 -1.36 -7.96
N ALA A 189 3.61 -0.25 -7.47
CA ALA A 189 5.00 -0.19 -7.00
C ALA A 189 5.20 -0.93 -5.67
N LEU A 190 4.23 -0.84 -4.73
CA LEU A 190 4.31 -1.50 -3.42
C LEU A 190 3.95 -2.99 -3.44
N TYR A 191 2.93 -3.34 -4.23
CA TYR A 191 2.31 -4.66 -4.27
C TYR A 191 2.07 -5.09 -5.74
N PRO A 192 3.11 -5.46 -6.51
CA PRO A 192 2.97 -5.66 -7.96
C PRO A 192 1.86 -6.64 -8.35
N VAL A 193 1.72 -7.76 -7.64
CA VAL A 193 0.68 -8.77 -7.90
C VAL A 193 -0.72 -8.23 -7.60
N ILE A 194 -0.91 -7.61 -6.43
CA ILE A 194 -2.19 -6.99 -6.06
C ILE A 194 -2.49 -5.84 -7.03
N GLY A 195 -1.48 -5.02 -7.37
CA GLY A 195 -1.62 -3.92 -8.31
C GLY A 195 -2.04 -4.38 -9.71
N ALA A 196 -1.48 -5.47 -10.20
CA ALA A 196 -1.89 -6.09 -11.47
C ALA A 196 -3.35 -6.58 -11.41
N ALA A 197 -3.74 -7.27 -10.31
CA ALA A 197 -5.10 -7.73 -10.11
C ALA A 197 -6.11 -6.57 -10.02
N MET A 198 -5.79 -5.50 -9.29
CA MET A 198 -6.63 -4.30 -9.20
C MET A 198 -6.71 -3.56 -10.54
N THR A 199 -5.63 -3.50 -11.30
CA THR A 199 -5.64 -2.93 -12.66
C THR A 199 -6.55 -3.74 -13.58
N ALA A 200 -6.45 -5.07 -13.54
CA ALA A 200 -7.34 -5.94 -14.31
C ALA A 200 -8.82 -5.75 -13.91
N LEU A 201 -9.11 -5.73 -12.61
CA LEU A 201 -10.46 -5.48 -12.07
C LEU A 201 -11.01 -4.13 -12.55
N TRP A 202 -10.19 -3.07 -12.50
CA TRP A 202 -10.59 -1.74 -12.99
C TRP A 202 -10.90 -1.77 -14.47
N LEU A 203 -10.01 -2.36 -15.29
CA LEU A 203 -10.18 -2.44 -16.75
C LEU A 203 -11.42 -3.24 -17.15
N ILE A 204 -11.64 -4.40 -16.53
CA ILE A 204 -12.80 -5.26 -16.78
C ILE A 204 -14.08 -4.50 -16.43
N THR A 205 -14.16 -3.94 -15.22
CA THR A 205 -15.33 -3.18 -14.76
C THR A 205 -15.61 -1.97 -15.64
N ALA A 206 -14.58 -1.18 -15.98
CA ALA A 206 -14.72 -0.02 -16.84
C ALA A 206 -15.11 -0.39 -18.28
N LYS A 207 -14.61 -1.52 -18.81
CA LYS A 207 -14.97 -2.02 -20.16
C LYS A 207 -16.42 -2.50 -20.21
N LEU A 208 -16.86 -3.24 -19.21
CA LEU A 208 -18.22 -3.80 -19.16
C LEU A 208 -19.27 -2.72 -18.91
N THR A 209 -19.02 -1.83 -17.95
CA THR A 209 -19.98 -0.79 -17.55
C THR A 209 -19.88 0.50 -18.35
N LYS A 210 -18.75 0.70 -19.07
CA LYS A 210 -18.37 1.94 -19.74
C LYS A 210 -18.27 3.17 -18.79
N LYS A 211 -18.18 2.91 -17.49
CA LYS A 211 -18.11 3.93 -16.43
C LYS A 211 -16.83 3.77 -15.61
N ALA A 212 -15.89 4.76 -15.69
CA ALA A 212 -14.62 4.72 -14.96
C ALA A 212 -14.82 4.75 -13.45
N SER A 213 -15.89 5.41 -12.98
CA SER A 213 -16.21 5.50 -11.55
C SER A 213 -16.53 4.15 -10.93
N LEU A 214 -17.24 3.28 -11.62
CA LEU A 214 -17.54 1.93 -11.15
C LEU A 214 -16.25 1.09 -11.03
N GLY A 215 -15.33 1.19 -12.00
CA GLY A 215 -14.02 0.57 -11.86
C GLY A 215 -13.24 1.07 -10.64
N SER A 216 -13.28 2.39 -10.41
CA SER A 216 -12.59 2.99 -9.25
C SER A 216 -13.19 2.57 -7.91
N LEU A 217 -14.51 2.46 -7.82
CA LEU A 217 -15.21 1.98 -6.64
C LEU A 217 -14.95 0.48 -6.40
N ALA A 218 -14.95 -0.33 -7.47
CA ALA A 218 -14.65 -1.75 -7.38
C ALA A 218 -13.25 -2.02 -6.81
N ILE A 219 -12.22 -1.29 -7.30
CA ILE A 219 -10.87 -1.46 -6.75
C ILE A 219 -10.74 -0.87 -5.35
N ALA A 220 -11.47 0.19 -5.00
CA ALA A 220 -11.44 0.75 -3.66
C ALA A 220 -12.04 -0.21 -2.61
N VAL A 221 -12.97 -1.06 -2.99
CA VAL A 221 -13.48 -2.16 -2.13
C VAL A 221 -12.56 -3.38 -2.20
N GLY A 222 -12.09 -3.74 -3.39
CA GLY A 222 -11.27 -4.94 -3.62
C GLY A 222 -9.87 -4.88 -3.03
N PHE A 223 -9.25 -3.69 -2.95
CA PHE A 223 -7.86 -3.55 -2.51
C PHE A 223 -7.61 -3.98 -1.06
N PRO A 224 -8.35 -3.48 -0.04
CA PRO A 224 -8.15 -3.95 1.33
C PRO A 224 -8.49 -5.44 1.51
N ILE A 225 -9.43 -5.98 0.75
CA ILE A 225 -9.73 -7.41 0.72
C ILE A 225 -8.53 -8.20 0.16
N ALA A 226 -7.95 -7.75 -0.96
CA ALA A 226 -6.78 -8.38 -1.55
C ALA A 226 -5.57 -8.34 -0.61
N GLN A 227 -5.37 -7.24 0.14
CA GLN A 227 -4.33 -7.16 1.17
C GLN A 227 -4.57 -8.20 2.28
N ALA A 228 -5.80 -8.32 2.79
CA ALA A 228 -6.16 -9.26 3.83
C ALA A 228 -5.96 -10.73 3.39
N VAL A 229 -6.45 -11.09 2.20
CA VAL A 229 -6.28 -12.43 1.61
C VAL A 229 -4.80 -12.76 1.36
N SER A 230 -3.98 -11.75 1.03
CA SER A 230 -2.53 -11.91 0.84
C SER A 230 -1.74 -11.92 2.14
N GLY A 231 -2.39 -11.93 3.32
CA GLY A 231 -1.74 -11.97 4.62
C GLY A 231 -0.89 -10.74 4.95
N ARG A 232 -1.29 -9.54 4.45
CA ARG A 232 -0.55 -8.32 4.74
C ARG A 232 -0.72 -7.93 6.22
N PRO A 233 0.30 -7.26 6.82
CA PRO A 233 0.20 -6.77 8.18
C PRO A 233 -1.03 -5.88 8.40
N TRP A 234 -1.64 -5.97 9.57
CA TRP A 234 -2.87 -5.23 9.90
C TRP A 234 -2.74 -3.71 9.67
N GLY A 235 -1.60 -3.13 10.04
CA GLY A 235 -1.33 -1.70 9.80
C GLY A 235 -1.39 -1.29 8.32
N GLU A 236 -0.94 -2.15 7.41
CA GLU A 236 -1.03 -1.90 5.96
C GLU A 236 -2.48 -1.99 5.47
N ILE A 237 -3.24 -2.97 5.96
CA ILE A 237 -4.66 -3.15 5.62
C ILE A 237 -5.47 -1.93 6.07
N VAL A 238 -5.25 -1.46 7.30
CA VAL A 238 -5.92 -0.27 7.85
C VAL A 238 -5.57 0.98 7.06
N THR A 239 -4.30 1.17 6.74
CA THR A 239 -3.84 2.31 5.92
C THR A 239 -4.45 2.26 4.52
N GLY A 240 -4.44 1.07 3.89
CA GLY A 240 -5.07 0.86 2.59
C GLY A 240 -6.57 1.12 2.61
N ALA A 241 -7.28 0.62 3.63
CA ALA A 241 -8.71 0.84 3.80
C ALA A 241 -9.05 2.33 4.03
N ALA A 242 -8.25 3.04 4.83
CA ALA A 242 -8.42 4.48 5.04
C ALA A 242 -8.23 5.28 3.74
N LEU A 243 -7.21 4.93 2.94
CA LEU A 243 -6.99 5.55 1.64
C LEU A 243 -8.12 5.23 0.65
N CYS A 244 -8.64 4.01 0.66
CA CYS A 244 -9.79 3.62 -0.15
C CYS A 244 -11.08 4.34 0.28
N ALA A 245 -11.34 4.48 1.57
CA ALA A 245 -12.45 5.27 2.09
C ALA A 245 -12.35 6.74 1.64
N PHE A 246 -11.14 7.31 1.66
CA PHE A 246 -10.88 8.65 1.15
C PHE A 246 -11.16 8.75 -0.36
N VAL A 247 -10.76 7.76 -1.16
CA VAL A 247 -11.08 7.71 -2.60
C VAL A 247 -12.58 7.58 -2.83
N ILE A 248 -13.28 6.72 -2.08
CA ILE A 248 -14.74 6.57 -2.14
C ILE A 248 -15.43 7.91 -1.82
N TRP A 249 -14.98 8.60 -0.77
CA TRP A 249 -15.50 9.92 -0.44
C TRP A 249 -15.35 10.91 -1.61
N ARG A 250 -14.20 10.91 -2.30
CA ARG A 250 -14.01 11.73 -3.52
C ARG A 250 -14.90 11.31 -4.70
N HIS A 251 -15.51 10.11 -4.63
CA HIS A 251 -16.44 9.61 -5.63
C HIS A 251 -17.91 9.84 -5.28
N LEU A 252 -18.25 10.50 -4.16
CA LEU A 252 -19.66 10.79 -3.80
C LEU A 252 -20.44 11.48 -4.92
N PRO A 253 -19.90 12.47 -5.67
CA PRO A 253 -20.62 13.05 -6.81
C PRO A 253 -20.88 12.04 -7.93
N ASN A 254 -20.00 11.05 -8.11
CA ASN A 254 -20.23 9.97 -9.08
C ASN A 254 -21.29 8.99 -8.60
N LEU A 255 -21.28 8.61 -7.31
CA LEU A 255 -22.33 7.77 -6.72
C LEU A 255 -23.70 8.42 -6.89
N LYS A 256 -23.82 9.72 -6.60
CA LYS A 256 -25.06 10.46 -6.82
C LYS A 256 -25.53 10.34 -8.29
N ARG A 257 -24.64 10.61 -9.26
CA ARG A 257 -24.97 10.45 -10.69
C ARG A 257 -25.26 9.01 -11.09
N LEU A 258 -24.59 8.03 -10.49
CA LEU A 258 -24.88 6.60 -10.75
C LEU A 258 -26.30 6.23 -10.33
N VAL A 259 -26.75 6.68 -9.15
CA VAL A 259 -28.11 6.45 -8.65
C VAL A 259 -29.15 7.17 -9.52
N GLN A 260 -28.82 8.36 -10.04
CA GLN A 260 -29.69 9.14 -10.92
C GLN A 260 -29.67 8.66 -12.39
N GLY A 261 -28.80 7.73 -12.75
CA GLY A 261 -28.64 7.27 -14.15
C GLY A 261 -27.75 8.16 -15.02
N ASP A 262 -27.25 9.29 -14.51
CA ASP A 262 -26.57 10.37 -15.24
C ASP A 262 -25.02 10.25 -15.21
N GLU A 263 -24.48 9.12 -14.75
CA GLU A 263 -23.01 8.97 -14.68
C GLU A 263 -22.39 8.90 -16.07
N LEU A 264 -21.36 9.74 -16.26
CA LEU A 264 -20.72 9.97 -17.53
C LEU A 264 -20.01 8.72 -18.08
N SER A 265 -20.30 8.39 -19.34
CA SER A 265 -19.64 7.31 -20.06
C SER A 265 -18.17 7.64 -20.37
N LEU A 266 -17.34 6.58 -20.53
CA LEU A 266 -15.98 6.69 -21.08
C LEU A 266 -15.97 6.91 -22.61
N LYS A 267 -17.09 6.64 -23.29
CA LYS A 267 -17.22 6.94 -24.71
C LYS A 267 -17.31 8.47 -24.91
N LYS A 268 -16.65 8.96 -25.96
CA LYS A 268 -16.86 10.31 -26.48
C LYS A 268 -18.34 10.35 -26.94
N ASN A 269 -19.10 11.34 -26.46
CA ASN A 269 -20.38 11.63 -27.11
C ASN A 269 -20.03 12.12 -28.50
N SER A 270 -20.41 11.32 -29.49
CA SER A 270 -20.29 11.65 -30.92
C SER A 270 -21.19 12.82 -31.24
#